data_8b9b50e3395a23e006c09d8db1a2196b
#
_entry.id   8b9b50e3395a23e006c09d8db1a2196b
#
_cell.length_a   1.000
_cell.length_b   1.000
_cell.length_c   1.000
_cell.angle_alpha   90.00
_cell.angle_beta   90.00
_cell.angle_gamma   90.00
#
_symmetry.space_group_name_H-M   'P 1'
#
loop_
_entity.id
_entity.type
_entity.pdbx_description
1 polymer ?
#
loop_
_entity_poly.entity_id
_entity_poly.type
_entity_poly.pdbx_seq_one_letter_code
_entity_poly.pdbx_strand_id
1 'polypeptide(L)'
;MRICLFFLITVFLMACSSTGNQRQEPENQTLETILNRKSVRKYKDRPVEKEKIDKLIRAGMAAPSSRDRRPWEFIIVTDWKALDTMAEGLPFARMLKETRQAIVVCGDTIKS
;
A
#
# COMPACT_ATOMS: atom_id res chain seq x y z
N MET A 1 -15.45 49.88 -46.56
CA MET A 1 -16.41 48.80 -46.26
C MET A 1 -15.81 47.39 -46.36
N ARG A 2 -14.65 47.18 -46.95
CA ARG A 2 -13.99 45.85 -47.10
C ARG A 2 -13.05 45.49 -45.92
N ILE A 3 -12.57 46.47 -45.16
CA ILE A 3 -11.63 46.27 -44.04
C ILE A 3 -12.35 45.85 -42.77
N CYS A 4 -13.59 46.31 -42.52
CA CYS A 4 -14.35 45.90 -41.33
C CYS A 4 -14.81 44.44 -41.36
N LEU A 5 -14.96 43.84 -42.56
CA LEU A 5 -15.40 42.46 -42.71
C LEU A 5 -14.29 41.48 -42.33
N PHE A 6 -13.03 41.84 -42.59
CA PHE A 6 -11.86 41.03 -42.22
C PHE A 6 -11.61 41.05 -40.71
N PHE A 7 -11.89 42.15 -40.02
CA PHE A 7 -11.76 42.24 -38.56
C PHE A 7 -12.81 41.43 -37.82
N LEU A 8 -13.99 41.28 -38.39
CA LEU A 8 -15.08 40.49 -37.76
C LEU A 8 -14.84 38.99 -37.89
N ILE A 9 -14.15 38.53 -38.93
CA ILE A 9 -13.83 37.12 -39.13
C ILE A 9 -12.67 36.66 -38.23
N THR A 10 -11.69 37.53 -37.94
CA THR A 10 -10.57 37.20 -37.05
C THR A 10 -10.97 37.10 -35.60
N VAL A 11 -11.98 37.81 -35.13
CA VAL A 11 -12.49 37.76 -33.77
C VAL A 11 -13.28 36.46 -33.52
N PHE A 12 -13.92 35.90 -34.57
CA PHE A 12 -14.73 34.68 -34.43
C PHE A 12 -13.90 33.39 -34.35
N LEU A 13 -12.62 33.41 -34.79
CA LEU A 13 -11.75 32.24 -34.74
C LEU A 13 -11.00 32.06 -33.41
N MET A 14 -11.10 32.99 -32.46
CA MET A 14 -10.49 32.90 -31.15
C MET A 14 -11.41 32.38 -30.02
N ALA A 15 -12.68 32.11 -30.34
CA ALA A 15 -13.66 31.72 -29.33
C ALA A 15 -13.83 30.19 -29.13
N CYS A 16 -12.94 29.37 -29.73
CA CYS A 16 -12.99 27.90 -29.57
C CYS A 16 -11.76 27.37 -28.84
N SER A 17 -11.40 27.98 -27.71
CA SER A 17 -10.60 27.31 -26.70
C SER A 17 -11.58 26.70 -25.71
N SER A 18 -12.15 25.55 -26.05
CA SER A 18 -12.82 24.69 -25.09
C SER A 18 -11.73 24.20 -24.11
N THR A 19 -11.57 24.94 -23.02
CA THR A 19 -10.87 24.47 -21.83
C THR A 19 -11.66 23.27 -21.36
N GLY A 20 -11.30 22.09 -21.85
CA GLY A 20 -11.74 20.84 -21.28
C GLY A 20 -11.32 20.85 -19.83
N ASN A 21 -12.24 21.19 -18.95
CA ASN A 21 -12.09 20.99 -17.52
C ASN A 21 -12.03 19.49 -17.31
N GLN A 22 -10.83 18.92 -17.47
CA GLN A 22 -10.53 17.58 -16.99
C GLN A 22 -10.75 17.66 -15.50
N ARG A 23 -11.90 17.17 -15.02
CA ARG A 23 -12.05 16.78 -13.63
C ARG A 23 -10.89 15.82 -13.37
N GLN A 24 -9.83 16.32 -12.76
CA GLN A 24 -8.87 15.46 -12.11
C GLN A 24 -9.67 14.72 -11.04
N GLU A 25 -9.93 13.43 -11.27
CA GLU A 25 -10.41 12.58 -10.20
C GLU A 25 -9.45 12.76 -9.02
N PRO A 26 -9.97 12.95 -7.80
CA PRO A 26 -9.11 13.06 -6.64
C PRO A 26 -8.23 11.82 -6.62
N GLU A 27 -6.93 12.05 -6.67
CA GLU A 27 -5.89 11.02 -6.67
C GLU A 27 -6.18 10.05 -5.52
N ASN A 28 -6.51 8.81 -5.86
CA ASN A 28 -6.90 7.81 -4.88
C ASN A 28 -5.64 7.24 -4.21
N GLN A 29 -5.23 7.85 -3.10
CA GLN A 29 -4.05 7.46 -2.32
C GLN A 29 -4.02 5.96 -1.97
N THR A 30 -5.19 5.33 -1.82
CA THR A 30 -5.28 3.89 -1.56
C THR A 30 -4.85 3.10 -2.78
N LEU A 31 -5.33 3.47 -3.97
CA LEU A 31 -4.96 2.84 -5.22
C LEU A 31 -3.46 3.01 -5.50
N GLU A 32 -2.92 4.21 -5.32
CA GLU A 32 -1.50 4.46 -5.43
C GLU A 32 -0.66 3.61 -4.48
N THR A 33 -1.07 3.49 -3.22
CA THR A 33 -0.40 2.64 -2.24
C THR A 33 -0.37 1.19 -2.69
N ILE A 34 -1.46 0.68 -3.26
CA ILE A 34 -1.56 -0.68 -3.78
C ILE A 34 -0.63 -0.86 -5.00
N LEU A 35 -0.67 0.07 -5.96
CA LEU A 35 0.12 -0.01 -7.19
C LEU A 35 1.63 0.15 -6.95
N ASN A 36 2.01 0.99 -5.99
CA ASN A 36 3.40 1.24 -5.64
C ASN A 36 3.99 0.25 -4.63
N ARG A 37 3.22 -0.76 -4.19
CA ARG A 37 3.70 -1.78 -3.26
C ARG A 37 4.90 -2.54 -3.83
N LYS A 38 5.94 -2.68 -3.02
CA LYS A 38 7.16 -3.42 -3.36
C LYS A 38 7.45 -4.51 -2.34
N SER A 39 8.02 -5.62 -2.79
CA SER A 39 8.60 -6.62 -1.91
C SER A 39 10.02 -6.21 -1.56
N VAL A 40 10.23 -5.73 -0.35
CA VAL A 40 11.54 -5.31 0.17
C VAL A 40 12.10 -6.43 1.04
N ARG A 41 13.41 -6.76 0.84
CA ARG A 41 14.12 -7.79 1.60
C ARG A 41 15.43 -7.31 2.22
N LYS A 42 15.72 -6.00 2.10
CA LYS A 42 16.79 -5.33 2.81
C LYS A 42 16.16 -4.39 3.84
N TYR A 43 16.54 -4.58 5.08
CA TYR A 43 15.92 -3.90 6.21
C TYR A 43 16.90 -2.94 6.87
N LYS A 44 16.38 -1.94 7.56
CA LYS A 44 17.17 -1.05 8.41
C LYS A 44 17.39 -1.74 9.75
N ASP A 45 18.59 -1.60 10.30
CA ASP A 45 18.95 -2.14 11.62
C ASP A 45 18.37 -1.28 12.75
N ARG A 46 17.03 -1.26 12.84
CA ARG A 46 16.28 -0.57 13.89
C ARG A 46 14.94 -1.27 14.16
N PRO A 47 14.47 -1.26 15.40
CA PRO A 47 13.14 -1.79 15.72
C PRO A 47 12.05 -0.93 15.06
N VAL A 48 10.90 -1.55 14.83
CA VAL A 48 9.69 -0.84 14.39
C VAL A 48 8.95 -0.33 15.62
N GLU A 49 8.50 0.91 15.57
CA GLU A 49 7.77 1.54 16.68
C GLU A 49 6.46 0.79 16.94
N LYS A 50 6.08 0.67 18.21
CA LYS A 50 4.91 -0.08 18.65
C LYS A 50 3.62 0.39 17.96
N GLU A 51 3.45 1.70 17.80
CA GLU A 51 2.27 2.29 17.15
C GLU A 51 2.12 1.85 15.68
N LYS A 52 3.24 1.62 14.99
CA LYS A 52 3.23 1.10 13.62
C LYS A 52 2.84 -0.36 13.58
N ILE A 53 3.35 -1.15 14.52
CA ILE A 53 2.99 -2.56 14.66
C ILE A 53 1.49 -2.68 14.96
N ASP A 54 0.97 -1.91 15.89
CA ASP A 54 -0.46 -1.91 16.23
C ASP A 54 -1.34 -1.56 15.02
N LYS A 55 -0.92 -0.59 14.20
CA LYS A 55 -1.62 -0.25 12.95
C LYS A 55 -1.59 -1.39 11.95
N LEU A 56 -0.45 -2.07 11.78
CA LEU A 56 -0.31 -3.21 10.88
C LEU A 56 -1.19 -4.38 11.33
N ILE A 57 -1.21 -4.70 12.63
CA ILE A 57 -2.06 -5.75 13.18
C ILE A 57 -3.54 -5.41 12.96
N ARG A 58 -3.97 -4.19 13.26
CA ARG A 58 -5.35 -3.75 13.01
C ARG A 58 -5.74 -3.86 11.54
N ALA A 59 -4.85 -3.47 10.62
CA ALA A 59 -5.07 -3.62 9.19
C ALA A 59 -5.20 -5.10 8.79
N GLY A 60 -4.36 -5.98 9.33
CA GLY A 60 -4.45 -7.41 9.12
C GLY A 60 -5.75 -8.02 9.67
N MET A 61 -6.18 -7.58 10.86
CA MET A 61 -7.44 -8.01 11.47
C MET A 61 -8.69 -7.52 10.72
N ALA A 62 -8.58 -6.47 9.91
CA ALA A 62 -9.66 -5.97 9.08
C ALA A 62 -9.85 -6.77 7.79
N ALA A 63 -8.96 -7.72 7.47
CA ALA A 63 -9.11 -8.57 6.30
C ALA A 63 -10.38 -9.43 6.39
N PRO A 64 -11.07 -9.71 5.27
CA PRO A 64 -12.24 -10.60 5.30
C PRO A 64 -11.81 -12.05 5.58
N SER A 65 -12.67 -12.81 6.23
CA SER A 65 -12.48 -14.24 6.44
C SER A 65 -13.74 -15.02 6.05
N SER A 66 -13.59 -16.31 5.80
CA SER A 66 -14.73 -17.17 5.51
C SER A 66 -15.75 -17.12 6.66
N ARG A 67 -17.00 -16.75 6.35
CA ARG A 67 -18.10 -16.61 7.31
C ARG A 67 -17.79 -15.68 8.50
N ASP A 68 -16.88 -14.71 8.31
CA ASP A 68 -16.41 -13.78 9.37
C ASP A 68 -15.91 -14.48 10.65
N ARG A 69 -15.32 -15.67 10.50
CA ARG A 69 -14.81 -16.46 11.64
C ARG A 69 -13.53 -15.91 12.25
N ARG A 70 -12.78 -15.06 11.52
CA ARG A 70 -11.56 -14.40 11.98
C ARG A 70 -10.54 -15.35 12.62
N PRO A 71 -10.10 -16.40 11.92
CA PRO A 71 -9.29 -17.47 12.52
C PRO A 71 -7.81 -17.09 12.66
N TRP A 72 -7.41 -15.88 12.30
CA TRP A 72 -6.01 -15.46 12.35
C TRP A 72 -5.57 -15.11 13.76
N GLU A 73 -4.36 -15.53 14.07
CA GLU A 73 -3.60 -15.13 15.23
C GLU A 73 -2.31 -14.46 14.76
N PHE A 74 -1.90 -13.37 15.42
CA PHE A 74 -0.70 -12.63 15.07
C PHE A 74 0.31 -12.75 16.19
N ILE A 75 1.51 -13.26 15.88
CA ILE A 75 2.61 -13.39 16.83
C ILE A 75 3.71 -12.41 16.42
N ILE A 76 4.07 -11.49 17.32
CA ILE A 76 5.16 -10.56 17.12
C ILE A 76 6.43 -11.19 17.69
N VAL A 77 7.39 -11.50 16.82
CA VAL A 77 8.68 -12.08 17.19
C VAL A 77 9.73 -10.99 17.20
N THR A 78 10.35 -10.76 18.36
CA THR A 78 11.42 -9.78 18.58
C THR A 78 12.71 -10.42 19.08
N ASP A 79 12.65 -11.68 19.49
CA ASP A 79 13.83 -12.44 19.92
C ASP A 79 14.68 -12.84 18.72
N TRP A 80 15.96 -12.43 18.72
CA TRP A 80 16.86 -12.67 17.61
C TRP A 80 17.16 -14.16 17.40
N LYS A 81 17.20 -14.97 18.48
CA LYS A 81 17.42 -16.43 18.39
C LYS A 81 16.25 -17.11 17.68
N ALA A 82 15.02 -16.70 17.99
CA ALA A 82 13.84 -17.20 17.32
C ALA A 82 13.84 -16.81 15.85
N LEU A 83 14.19 -15.56 15.52
CA LEU A 83 14.30 -15.09 14.13
C LEU A 83 15.36 -15.88 13.34
N ASP A 84 16.53 -16.14 13.95
CA ASP A 84 17.59 -16.91 13.33
C ASP A 84 17.20 -18.36 13.08
N THR A 85 16.60 -19.02 14.09
CA THR A 85 16.05 -20.37 13.97
C THR A 85 15.01 -20.48 12.86
N MET A 86 14.11 -19.48 12.76
CA MET A 86 13.12 -19.43 11.70
C MET A 86 13.77 -19.21 10.32
N ALA A 87 14.82 -18.39 10.24
CA ALA A 87 15.56 -18.17 9.00
C ALA A 87 16.24 -19.43 8.49
N GLU A 88 16.69 -20.32 9.38
CA GLU A 88 17.31 -21.60 9.05
C GLU A 88 16.28 -22.68 8.69
N GLY A 89 15.17 -22.72 9.42
CA GLY A 89 14.13 -23.73 9.23
C GLY A 89 13.19 -23.47 8.05
N LEU A 90 13.11 -22.27 7.54
CA LEU A 90 12.19 -21.89 6.47
C LEU A 90 12.91 -21.62 5.15
N PRO A 91 12.54 -22.26 4.03
CA PRO A 91 13.31 -22.24 2.78
C PRO A 91 13.46 -20.84 2.14
N PHE A 92 12.57 -19.91 2.44
CA PHE A 92 12.56 -18.57 1.83
C PHE A 92 12.61 -17.41 2.86
N ALA A 93 13.01 -17.71 4.09
CA ALA A 93 12.98 -16.76 5.20
C ALA A 93 14.37 -16.22 5.61
N ARG A 94 15.39 -16.37 4.76
CA ARG A 94 16.79 -15.94 5.07
C ARG A 94 16.88 -14.47 5.47
N MET A 95 15.96 -13.62 4.98
CA MET A 95 15.91 -12.21 5.35
C MET A 95 15.63 -11.99 6.85
N LEU A 96 15.13 -12.99 7.58
CA LEU A 96 14.91 -12.87 9.02
C LEU A 96 16.20 -12.66 9.81
N LYS A 97 17.36 -13.09 9.28
CA LYS A 97 18.68 -12.81 9.87
C LYS A 97 19.04 -11.32 9.87
N GLU A 98 18.42 -10.53 8.99
CA GLU A 98 18.68 -9.09 8.85
C GLU A 98 17.58 -8.24 9.50
N THR A 99 16.53 -8.86 10.07
CA THR A 99 15.41 -8.13 10.66
C THR A 99 15.53 -8.06 12.18
N ARG A 100 14.92 -7.03 12.77
CA ARG A 100 14.78 -6.91 14.22
C ARG A 100 13.44 -7.43 14.73
N GLN A 101 12.51 -7.64 13.83
CA GLN A 101 11.15 -8.07 14.18
C GLN A 101 10.50 -8.81 13.01
N ALA A 102 9.62 -9.74 13.33
CA ALA A 102 8.73 -10.39 12.38
C ALA A 102 7.31 -10.48 12.94
N ILE A 103 6.34 -10.50 12.05
CA ILE A 103 4.95 -10.82 12.39
C ILE A 103 4.63 -12.14 11.73
N VAL A 104 4.35 -13.16 12.54
CA VAL A 104 3.89 -14.46 12.08
C VAL A 104 2.37 -14.46 12.11
N VAL A 105 1.76 -14.81 11.00
CA VAL A 105 0.30 -14.93 10.89
C VAL A 105 -0.04 -16.41 10.91
N CYS A 106 -0.80 -16.84 11.90
CA CYS A 106 -1.25 -18.21 12.07
C CYS A 106 -2.75 -18.30 11.83
N GLY A 107 -3.24 -19.47 11.42
CA GLY A 107 -4.64 -19.80 11.32
C GLY A 107 -5.05 -20.72 12.50
N ASP A 108 -6.08 -20.33 13.25
CA ASP A 108 -6.70 -21.22 14.22
C ASP A 108 -7.56 -22.26 13.49
N THR A 109 -7.14 -23.51 13.52
CA THR A 109 -7.81 -24.61 12.81
C THR A 109 -9.16 -24.98 13.44
N ILE A 110 -9.42 -24.57 14.68
CA ILE A 110 -10.69 -24.82 15.37
C ILE A 110 -11.75 -23.81 14.90
N LYS A 111 -11.32 -22.58 14.60
CA LYS A 111 -12.19 -21.52 14.10
C LYS A 111 -12.32 -21.51 12.57
N SER A 112 -11.52 -22.27 11.86
CA SER A 112 -11.48 -22.25 10.38
C SER A 112 -12.67 -22.99 9.73
#